data_f888a56150c1305c05126e66995a632f
#
_entry.id   f888a56150c1305c05126e66995a632f
#
_cell.length_a   1.000
_cell.length_b   1.000
_cell.length_c   1.000
_cell.angle_alpha   90.00
_cell.angle_beta   90.00
_cell.angle_gamma   90.00
#
_symmetry.space_group_name_H-M   'P 1'
#
loop_
_entity.id
_entity.type
_entity.pdbx_description
1 polymer ?
#
loop_
_entity_poly.entity_id
_entity_poly.type
_entity_poly.pdbx_seq_one_letter_code
_entity_poly.pdbx_strand_id
1 'polypeptide(L)'
;MESISFEAPQVFVPDPIHIHILQAVGDKQGCHITHVVEQLLPDHGESSIRSNVRILLSKRYLDGGKSSKEIVLRLTSNGRLLLQKAAAV
;
A
#
# COMPACT_ATOMS: atom_id res chain seq x y z
N MET A 1 -13.57 -28.92 12.58
CA MET A 1 -13.22 -28.39 12.37
C MET A 1 -12.74 -27.90 11.99
N GLU A 2 -12.63 -27.58 11.71
CA GLU A 2 -12.15 -26.97 11.34
C GLU A 2 -11.76 -26.20 10.92
N SER A 3 -11.80 -26.14 10.73
CA SER A 3 -11.42 -25.42 10.30
C SER A 3 -11.09 -24.68 10.18
N ILE A 4 -11.06 -24.52 10.32
CA ILE A 4 -10.74 -23.62 10.32
C ILE A 4 -9.83 -23.14 10.08
N SER A 5 -9.38 -23.20 10.05
CA SER A 5 -8.60 -22.71 9.83
C SER A 5 -8.16 -22.29 9.10
N PHE A 6 -8.43 -22.40 8.64
CA PHE A 6 -8.00 -22.14 7.96
C PHE A 6 -7.75 -21.27 7.68
N GLU A 7 -8.02 -21.16 8.21
CA GLU A 7 -7.57 -20.17 7.87
C GLU A 7 -6.40 -19.93 8.15
N ALA A 8 -5.74 -20.61 7.85
CA ALA A 8 -4.39 -20.29 7.69
C ALA A 8 -4.30 -18.83 7.46
N PRO A 9 -3.43 -18.12 8.15
CA PRO A 9 -3.27 -16.71 7.91
C PRO A 9 -3.01 -16.55 6.44
N GLN A 10 -3.87 -15.85 5.82
CA GLN A 10 -3.66 -15.57 4.43
C GLN A 10 -2.46 -14.70 4.30
N VAL A 11 -1.47 -15.22 3.64
CA VAL A 11 -0.30 -14.44 3.34
C VAL A 11 -0.72 -13.46 2.26
N PHE A 12 -0.62 -12.18 2.54
CA PHE A 12 -0.89 -11.17 1.54
C PHE A 12 0.19 -11.24 0.47
N VAL A 13 -0.21 -11.52 -0.76
CA VAL A 13 0.70 -11.55 -1.89
C VAL A 13 0.50 -10.26 -2.68
N PRO A 14 1.45 -9.35 -2.65
CA PRO A 14 1.26 -8.06 -3.31
C PRO A 14 1.36 -8.20 -4.82
N ASP A 15 0.46 -7.51 -5.50
CA ASP A 15 0.56 -7.31 -6.95
C ASP A 15 1.56 -6.19 -7.23
N PRO A 16 2.05 -6.08 -8.46
CA PRO A 16 2.98 -4.99 -8.79
C PRO A 16 2.48 -3.61 -8.42
N ILE A 17 1.18 -3.35 -8.54
CA ILE A 17 0.63 -2.05 -8.17
C ILE A 17 0.84 -1.75 -6.69
N HIS A 18 0.73 -2.76 -5.82
CA HIS A 18 0.94 -2.58 -4.39
C HIS A 18 2.38 -2.16 -4.11
N ILE A 19 3.32 -2.83 -4.77
CA ILE A 19 4.73 -2.51 -4.61
C ILE A 19 5.04 -1.09 -5.09
N HIS A 20 4.48 -0.72 -6.23
CA HIS A 20 4.69 0.62 -6.78
C HIS A 20 4.13 1.70 -5.84
N ILE A 21 2.98 1.45 -5.24
CA ILE A 21 2.40 2.38 -4.27
C ILE A 21 3.30 2.51 -3.05
N LEU A 22 3.77 1.38 -2.52
CA LEU A 22 4.66 1.40 -1.37
C LEU A 22 5.97 2.13 -1.67
N GLN A 23 6.52 1.92 -2.87
CA GLN A 23 7.72 2.63 -3.28
C GLN A 23 7.50 4.14 -3.36
N ALA A 24 6.38 4.55 -3.94
CA ALA A 24 6.07 5.97 -4.06
C ALA A 24 5.94 6.63 -2.69
N VAL A 25 5.25 5.96 -1.76
CA VAL A 25 5.10 6.47 -0.40
C VAL A 25 6.44 6.45 0.32
N GLY A 26 7.23 5.40 0.11
CA GLY A 26 8.55 5.28 0.73
C GLY A 26 9.51 6.36 0.28
N ASP A 27 9.43 6.77 -0.97
CA ASP A 27 10.27 7.83 -1.50
C ASP A 27 9.92 9.20 -0.94
N LYS A 28 8.66 9.38 -0.55
CA LYS A 28 8.22 10.64 -0.01
C LYS A 28 7.21 10.39 1.11
N GLN A 29 7.72 10.08 2.29
CA GLN A 29 6.89 9.86 3.46
C GLN A 29 6.09 11.11 3.78
N GLY A 30 4.83 10.91 4.10
CA GLY A 30 3.93 12.02 4.35
C GLY A 30 3.39 12.67 3.09
N CYS A 31 3.45 11.96 1.95
CA CYS A 31 2.89 12.48 0.72
C CYS A 31 1.36 12.31 0.70
N HIS A 32 0.72 13.12 -0.11
CA HIS A 32 -0.72 12.99 -0.33
C HIS A 32 -1.02 11.86 -1.31
N ILE A 33 -2.22 11.31 -1.21
CA ILE A 33 -2.65 10.26 -2.14
C ILE A 33 -2.58 10.74 -3.59
N THR A 34 -2.84 12.01 -3.82
CA THR A 34 -2.75 12.60 -5.16
C THR A 34 -1.34 12.46 -5.74
N HIS A 35 -0.32 12.61 -4.89
CA HIS A 35 1.06 12.43 -5.31
C HIS A 35 1.31 11.01 -5.81
N VAL A 36 0.78 10.02 -5.10
CA VAL A 36 0.92 8.62 -5.50
C VAL A 36 0.23 8.38 -6.84
N VAL A 37 -0.97 8.94 -7.01
CA VAL A 37 -1.70 8.82 -8.27
C VAL A 37 -0.87 9.40 -9.41
N GLU A 38 -0.31 10.58 -9.23
CA GLU A 38 0.50 11.23 -10.25
C GLU A 38 1.74 10.43 -10.59
N GLN A 39 2.36 9.81 -9.60
CA GLN A 39 3.58 9.02 -9.81
C GLN A 39 3.30 7.75 -10.60
N LEU A 40 2.13 7.17 -10.44
CA LEU A 40 1.83 5.89 -11.03
C LEU A 40 1.06 5.98 -12.36
N LEU A 41 0.55 7.16 -12.69
CA LEU A 41 -0.06 7.37 -14.00
C LEU A 41 1.03 7.50 -15.05
N PRO A 42 0.81 7.04 -16.27
CA PRO A 42 -0.37 6.35 -16.76
C PRO A 42 -0.33 4.84 -16.62
N ASP A 43 0.69 4.28 -15.96
CA ASP A 43 0.88 2.83 -15.87
C ASP A 43 -0.28 2.14 -15.17
N HIS A 44 -0.89 2.83 -14.22
CA HIS A 44 -2.04 2.33 -13.48
C HIS A 44 -3.13 3.40 -13.49
N GLY A 45 -4.38 2.97 -13.57
CA GLY A 45 -5.50 3.90 -13.56
C GLY A 45 -5.74 4.49 -12.17
N GLU A 46 -6.27 5.70 -12.13
CA GLU A 46 -6.50 6.39 -10.87
C GLU A 46 -7.41 5.60 -9.93
N SER A 47 -8.50 5.04 -10.43
CA SER A 47 -9.42 4.24 -9.61
C SER A 47 -8.72 3.04 -8.98
N SER A 48 -7.90 2.38 -9.77
CA SER A 48 -7.14 1.22 -9.32
C SER A 48 -6.14 1.61 -8.24
N ILE A 49 -5.44 2.72 -8.44
CA ILE A 49 -4.48 3.23 -7.47
C ILE A 49 -5.18 3.55 -6.14
N ARG A 50 -6.27 4.28 -6.19
CA ARG A 50 -7.00 4.68 -4.99
C ARG A 50 -7.58 3.48 -4.24
N SER A 51 -8.13 2.52 -4.97
CA SER A 51 -8.66 1.29 -4.36
C SER A 51 -7.56 0.51 -3.65
N ASN A 52 -6.41 0.38 -4.29
CA ASN A 52 -5.31 -0.38 -3.73
C ASN A 52 -4.65 0.34 -2.55
N VAL A 53 -4.62 1.67 -2.58
CA VAL A 53 -4.18 2.43 -1.40
C VAL A 53 -5.08 2.13 -0.21
N ARG A 54 -6.38 2.07 -0.41
CA ARG A 54 -7.31 1.74 0.67
C ARG A 54 -7.09 0.33 1.20
N ILE A 55 -6.81 -0.62 0.32
CA ILE A 55 -6.51 -1.99 0.72
C ILE A 55 -5.25 -2.01 1.59
N LEU A 56 -4.21 -1.30 1.18
CA LEU A 56 -2.96 -1.25 1.94
C LEU A 56 -3.15 -0.58 3.29
N LEU A 57 -3.98 0.46 3.37
CA LEU A 57 -4.32 1.09 4.64
C LEU A 57 -5.07 0.12 5.55
N SER A 58 -6.02 -0.60 4.99
CA SER A 58 -6.83 -1.58 5.72
C SER A 58 -5.97 -2.71 6.28
N LYS A 59 -4.94 -3.13 5.56
CA LYS A 59 -4.04 -4.20 5.97
C LYS A 59 -2.85 -3.69 6.79
N ARG A 60 -2.80 -2.41 7.08
CA ARG A 60 -1.77 -1.80 7.90
C ARG A 60 -0.39 -1.81 7.28
N TYR A 61 -0.30 -1.85 5.96
CA TYR A 61 0.96 -1.63 5.26
C TYR A 61 1.22 -0.15 5.05
N LEU A 62 0.15 0.65 5.05
CA LEU A 62 0.24 2.11 5.03
C LEU A 62 -0.49 2.67 6.23
N ASP A 63 -0.05 3.82 6.69
CA ASP A 63 -0.73 4.58 7.70
C ASP A 63 -1.20 5.88 7.09
N GLY A 64 -2.42 6.26 7.37
CA GLY A 64 -3.00 7.46 6.80
C GLY A 64 -3.43 8.43 7.87
N GLY A 65 -2.97 9.66 7.77
CA GLY A 65 -3.45 10.76 8.58
C GLY A 65 -4.17 11.75 7.69
N LYS A 66 -5.00 12.56 8.28
CA LYS A 66 -5.64 13.63 7.54
C LYS A 66 -4.89 14.93 7.75
N SER A 67 -4.60 15.61 6.66
CA SER A 67 -4.06 16.94 6.71
C SER A 67 -4.93 17.79 5.79
N SER A 68 -5.65 18.72 6.33
CA SER A 68 -6.59 19.53 5.58
C SER A 68 -7.64 18.67 4.90
N LYS A 69 -7.57 18.56 3.59
CA LYS A 69 -8.58 17.88 2.79
C LYS A 69 -8.13 16.54 2.26
N GLU A 70 -6.86 16.20 2.44
CA GLU A 70 -6.31 15.01 1.81
C GLU A 70 -5.72 14.06 2.83
N ILE A 71 -5.65 12.80 2.43
CA ILE A 71 -5.01 11.77 3.24
C ILE A 71 -3.50 11.84 3.01
N VAL A 72 -2.76 11.90 4.10
CA VAL A 72 -1.30 11.87 4.08
C VAL A 72 -0.85 10.46 4.37
N LEU A 73 0.01 9.92 3.52
CA LEU A 73 0.40 8.51 3.57
C LEU A 73 1.81 8.32 4.07
N ARG A 74 1.99 7.27 4.87
CA ARG A 74 3.31 6.87 5.37
C ARG A 74 3.40 5.35 5.36
N LEU A 75 4.61 4.83 5.23
CA LEU A 75 4.84 3.39 5.37
C LEU A 75 4.82 3.01 6.84
N THR A 76 4.16 1.89 7.13
CA THR A 76 4.28 1.26 8.45
C THR A 76 5.51 0.36 8.44
N SER A 77 5.85 -0.21 9.60
CA SER A 77 6.91 -1.22 9.67
C SER A 77 6.60 -2.40 8.77
N ASN A 78 5.33 -2.83 8.75
CA ASN A 78 4.91 -3.93 7.87
C ASN A 78 5.05 -3.56 6.41
N GLY A 79 4.73 -2.32 6.05
CA GLY A 79 4.89 -1.84 4.68
C GLY A 79 6.35 -1.86 4.24
N ARG A 80 7.24 -1.44 5.11
CA ARG A 80 8.68 -1.47 4.82
C ARG A 80 9.18 -2.88 4.63
N LEU A 81 8.74 -3.80 5.49
CA LEU A 81 9.16 -5.20 5.38
C LEU A 81 8.67 -5.81 4.07
N LEU A 82 7.43 -5.53 3.70
CA LEU A 82 6.89 -6.03 2.45
C LEU A 82 7.68 -5.51 1.26
N LEU A 83 8.01 -4.23 1.28
CA LEU A 83 8.79 -3.60 0.22
C LEU A 83 10.19 -4.21 0.13
N GLN A 84 10.83 -4.45 1.28
CA GLN A 84 12.15 -5.08 1.33
C GLN A 84 12.11 -6.49 0.78
N LYS A 85 11.10 -7.26 1.12
CA LYS A 85 10.96 -8.62 0.59
C LYS A 85 10.79 -8.62 -0.91
N ALA A 86 10.01 -7.69 -1.44
CA ALA A 86 9.81 -7.57 -2.88
C ALA A 86 11.11 -7.19 -3.58
N ALA A 87 11.90 -6.32 -2.97
CA ALA A 87 13.16 -5.87 -3.56
C ALA A 87 14.24 -6.94 -3.48
N ALA A 88 14.14 -7.86 -2.53
CA ALA A 88 15.16 -8.88 -2.31
C ALA A 88 15.01 -10.09 -3.24
N VAL A 89 13.94 -10.18 -3.98
CA VAL A 89 13.69 -11.32 -4.86
C VAL A 89 14.45 -11.22 -6.17
#